data_9321b63cf618fac24e668d534456577a
#
_entry.id   9321b63cf618fac24e668d534456577a
#
_cell.length_a   1.000
_cell.length_b   1.000
_cell.length_c   1.000
_cell.angle_alpha   90.00
_cell.angle_beta   90.00
_cell.angle_gamma   90.00
#
_symmetry.space_group_name_H-M   'P 1'
#
loop_
_entity.id
_entity.type
_entity.pdbx_description
1 polymer ?
#
loop_
_entity_poly.entity_id
_entity_poly.type
_entity_poly.pdbx_seq_one_letter_code
_entity_poly.pdbx_strand_id
1 'polypeptide(L)'
;MTSELVIDVQPKEISIALLEDKALVEFQKESQAASFNVGNMYLGKVKKLMPGLNACFVDVGFGKDAFLHYLDLGPQFNSYQKYLKQVISDRRKLAPASKATMLPDLDKEGTIANTLQQGQEVIVQIVKEPISTKGPRLTCELSFAGRYLVLIPFNDKVSVSSKIKSSEERARLKQLLQSIKPKNFGVIVRTVAEGKRVAELDAELKVLLKHWDEMIVKVQKHEKLPTLVHEETSRTVGMLRDLFNPSYENIYVNDETVFHEIKDYVSIIAPERTDIVKLYKGQLPIFDNFAITKQMKASFGKVITYKSGAYLIIEHTEAMHVVDVNSGNRSKSANGQEANALDVNLGAADELARQLRLRDMGGIIVVDFIDMNLAENRQKLYERMCQNMQKDRAKHNILPLSKFGLMQITRQRVRPAMDVTTDETCPTCFGKGKIKSSILFTDTLENKIDYLVNKLKIKKFNLYIHPYIAAYINQGLVSIKRKWQMKYGFGIKIIPDQSLAFLQYKFTDNKKEEIDMKEEIEIK
;
A
#
# COMPACT_ATOMS: atom_id res chain seq x y z
N MET A 1 15.02 -13.37 19.71
CA MET A 1 14.38 -12.33 18.90
C MET A 1 12.91 -12.38 19.21
N THR A 2 12.41 -11.36 19.89
CA THR A 2 11.03 -11.29 20.37
C THR A 2 10.21 -10.53 19.33
N SER A 3 9.03 -11.05 19.00
CA SER A 3 8.12 -10.39 18.08
C SER A 3 6.83 -10.01 18.80
N GLU A 4 6.39 -8.76 18.67
CA GLU A 4 5.17 -8.25 19.26
C GLU A 4 4.31 -7.62 18.16
N LEU A 5 3.01 -7.90 18.20
CA LEU A 5 2.04 -7.28 17.31
C LEU A 5 1.20 -6.28 18.12
N VAL A 6 1.10 -5.06 17.62
CA VAL A 6 0.32 -3.99 18.25
C VAL A 6 -0.73 -3.51 17.26
N ILE A 7 -2.00 -3.61 17.65
CA ILE A 7 -3.16 -3.32 16.80
C ILE A 7 -3.92 -2.15 17.42
N ASP A 8 -3.99 -1.05 16.68
CA ASP A 8 -4.75 0.14 17.02
C ASP A 8 -6.02 0.22 16.16
N VAL A 9 -7.15 0.06 16.81
CA VAL A 9 -8.47 0.11 16.18
C VAL A 9 -9.05 1.49 16.42
N GLN A 10 -9.28 2.23 15.35
CA GLN A 10 -9.92 3.53 15.32
C GLN A 10 -11.23 3.44 14.54
N PRO A 11 -12.22 4.33 14.72
CA PRO A 11 -13.53 4.23 14.07
C PRO A 11 -13.53 4.16 12.53
N LYS A 12 -12.47 4.60 11.89
CA LYS A 12 -12.36 4.62 10.42
C LYS A 12 -11.26 3.74 9.87
N GLU A 13 -10.29 3.37 10.69
CA GLU A 13 -9.12 2.60 10.26
C GLU A 13 -8.61 1.68 11.35
N ILE A 14 -8.02 0.56 10.95
CA ILE A 14 -7.24 -0.32 11.80
C ILE A 14 -5.79 -0.19 11.39
N SER A 15 -4.93 0.11 12.35
CA SER A 15 -3.49 0.19 12.14
C SER A 15 -2.80 -0.96 12.87
N ILE A 16 -1.91 -1.65 12.18
CA ILE A 16 -1.23 -2.84 12.70
C ILE A 16 0.28 -2.63 12.56
N ALA A 17 0.98 -2.77 13.67
CA ALA A 17 2.41 -2.61 13.77
C ALA A 17 3.07 -3.90 14.26
N LEU A 18 4.09 -4.38 13.55
CA LEU A 18 4.94 -5.48 13.97
C LEU A 18 6.25 -4.92 14.52
N LEU A 19 6.55 -5.28 15.75
CA LEU A 19 7.81 -4.98 16.41
C LEU A 19 8.67 -6.24 16.48
N GLU A 20 9.94 -6.15 16.11
CA GLU A 20 10.98 -7.17 16.37
C GLU A 20 12.02 -6.54 17.32
N ASP A 21 12.22 -7.15 18.50
CA ASP A 21 13.08 -6.59 19.57
C ASP A 21 12.80 -5.10 19.83
N LYS A 22 11.52 -4.71 19.91
CA LYS A 22 10.98 -3.35 20.08
C LYS A 22 11.22 -2.39 18.91
N ALA A 23 11.85 -2.82 17.82
CA ALA A 23 12.00 -2.03 16.61
C ALA A 23 10.82 -2.24 15.67
N LEU A 24 10.24 -1.17 15.14
CA LEU A 24 9.15 -1.22 14.17
C LEU A 24 9.67 -1.73 12.81
N VAL A 25 9.18 -2.89 12.36
CA VAL A 25 9.64 -3.53 11.12
C VAL A 25 8.58 -3.67 10.05
N GLU A 26 7.30 -3.72 10.42
CA GLU A 26 6.17 -3.68 9.48
C GLU A 26 5.07 -2.80 10.05
N PHE A 27 4.44 -2.03 9.18
CA PHE A 27 3.31 -1.20 9.52
C PHE A 27 2.25 -1.29 8.42
N GLN A 28 0.98 -1.35 8.81
CA GLN A 28 -0.13 -1.43 7.87
C GLN A 28 -1.29 -0.62 8.39
N LYS A 29 -1.95 0.09 7.47
CA LYS A 29 -3.21 0.80 7.73
C LYS A 29 -4.30 0.22 6.85
N GLU A 30 -5.44 0.00 7.43
CA GLU A 30 -6.62 -0.55 6.76
C GLU A 30 -7.86 0.26 7.08
N SER A 31 -8.65 0.57 6.07
CA SER A 31 -9.92 1.26 6.28
C SER A 31 -10.98 0.27 6.76
N GLN A 32 -11.71 0.59 7.82
CA GLN A 32 -12.88 -0.20 8.26
C GLN A 32 -14.06 -0.11 7.29
N ALA A 33 -14.08 0.89 6.40
CA ALA A 33 -15.21 1.18 5.54
C ALA A 33 -15.31 0.28 4.27
N ALA A 34 -14.40 -0.67 4.07
CA ALA A 34 -14.37 -1.47 2.85
C ALA A 34 -15.23 -2.72 2.99
N SER A 35 -16.52 -2.64 2.65
CA SER A 35 -17.39 -3.81 2.46
C SER A 35 -16.99 -4.70 1.26
N PHE A 36 -15.99 -4.27 0.45
CA PHE A 36 -15.53 -4.98 -0.75
C PHE A 36 -14.05 -5.38 -0.64
N ASN A 37 -13.75 -6.20 0.36
CA ASN A 37 -12.40 -6.67 0.65
C ASN A 37 -11.91 -7.70 -0.38
N VAL A 38 -10.59 -7.76 -0.60
CA VAL A 38 -9.96 -8.85 -1.35
C VAL A 38 -10.30 -10.18 -0.68
N GLY A 39 -10.71 -11.17 -1.51
CA GLY A 39 -11.15 -12.48 -1.01
C GLY A 39 -12.67 -12.63 -0.92
N ASN A 40 -13.42 -11.55 -0.71
CA ASN A 40 -14.88 -11.61 -0.67
C ASN A 40 -15.45 -12.12 -2.00
N MET A 41 -16.44 -13.01 -1.91
CA MET A 41 -17.09 -13.60 -3.10
C MET A 41 -18.55 -13.15 -3.18
N TYR A 42 -18.93 -12.78 -4.37
CA TYR A 42 -20.29 -12.31 -4.69
C TYR A 42 -20.92 -13.17 -5.78
N LEU A 43 -22.17 -13.51 -5.61
CA LEU A 43 -23.03 -13.88 -6.73
C LEU A 43 -23.49 -12.58 -7.40
N GLY A 44 -22.94 -12.30 -8.56
CA GLY A 44 -23.18 -11.07 -9.30
C GLY A 44 -23.80 -11.34 -10.67
N LYS A 45 -24.15 -10.26 -11.37
CA LYS A 45 -24.76 -10.29 -12.69
C LYS A 45 -23.91 -9.53 -13.69
N VAL A 46 -23.64 -10.13 -14.85
CA VAL A 46 -22.93 -9.47 -15.96
C VAL A 46 -23.78 -8.32 -16.49
N LYS A 47 -23.31 -7.09 -16.34
CA LYS A 47 -24.00 -5.87 -16.80
C LYS A 47 -23.71 -5.56 -18.27
N LYS A 48 -22.43 -5.57 -18.64
CA LYS A 48 -21.99 -5.12 -19.96
C LYS A 48 -20.77 -5.89 -20.41
N LEU A 49 -20.75 -6.33 -21.66
CA LEU A 49 -19.57 -6.90 -22.32
C LEU A 49 -18.77 -5.79 -23.00
N MET A 50 -17.44 -5.90 -22.94
CA MET A 50 -16.48 -4.99 -23.56
C MET A 50 -15.51 -5.78 -24.46
N PRO A 51 -15.95 -6.18 -25.68
CA PRO A 51 -15.14 -7.04 -26.55
C PRO A 51 -13.76 -6.45 -26.89
N GLY A 52 -13.67 -5.13 -27.07
CA GLY A 52 -12.41 -4.45 -27.37
C GLY A 52 -11.35 -4.52 -26.26
N LEU A 53 -11.77 -4.83 -25.02
CA LEU A 53 -10.88 -5.04 -23.86
C LEU A 53 -10.79 -6.51 -23.47
N ASN A 54 -11.48 -7.39 -24.20
CA ASN A 54 -11.69 -8.80 -23.84
C ASN A 54 -12.12 -8.96 -22.36
N ALA A 55 -13.09 -8.15 -21.91
CA ALA A 55 -13.52 -8.03 -20.53
C ALA A 55 -15.03 -7.80 -20.42
N CYS A 56 -15.55 -7.86 -19.20
CA CYS A 56 -16.92 -7.45 -18.88
C CYS A 56 -16.99 -6.69 -17.57
N PHE A 57 -18.10 -6.01 -17.36
CA PHE A 57 -18.47 -5.41 -16.09
C PHE A 57 -19.52 -6.25 -15.39
N VAL A 58 -19.33 -6.50 -14.10
CA VAL A 58 -20.22 -7.29 -13.25
C VAL A 58 -20.74 -6.43 -12.11
N ASP A 59 -22.02 -6.54 -11.82
CA ASP A 59 -22.64 -5.95 -10.66
C ASP A 59 -22.38 -6.81 -9.42
N VAL A 60 -21.70 -6.24 -8.46
CA VAL A 60 -21.41 -6.84 -7.15
C VAL A 60 -22.00 -6.03 -5.99
N GLY A 61 -22.85 -5.01 -6.29
CA GLY A 61 -23.46 -4.12 -5.30
C GLY A 61 -22.59 -2.93 -4.89
N PHE A 62 -21.42 -2.75 -5.50
CA PHE A 62 -20.63 -1.55 -5.34
C PHE A 62 -21.17 -0.44 -6.24
N GLY A 63 -21.13 0.83 -5.79
CA GLY A 63 -21.66 1.96 -6.54
C GLY A 63 -21.08 2.17 -7.95
N LYS A 64 -20.05 1.41 -8.31
CA LYS A 64 -19.44 1.33 -9.65
C LYS A 64 -19.29 -0.12 -10.06
N ASP A 65 -19.39 -0.38 -11.36
CA ASP A 65 -19.31 -1.72 -11.91
C ASP A 65 -17.91 -2.32 -11.74
N ALA A 66 -17.85 -3.58 -11.34
CA ALA A 66 -16.61 -4.32 -11.11
C ALA A 66 -16.08 -4.90 -12.43
N PHE A 67 -14.75 -4.87 -12.60
CA PHE A 67 -14.09 -5.28 -13.84
C PHE A 67 -13.64 -6.75 -13.78
N LEU A 68 -14.02 -7.53 -14.80
CA LEU A 68 -13.65 -8.93 -14.98
C LEU A 68 -13.05 -9.13 -16.38
N HIS A 69 -11.77 -9.48 -16.46
CA HIS A 69 -11.09 -9.77 -17.72
C HIS A 69 -11.26 -11.24 -18.11
N TYR A 70 -11.20 -11.56 -19.40
CA TYR A 70 -11.32 -12.94 -19.91
C TYR A 70 -10.34 -13.91 -19.24
N LEU A 71 -9.07 -13.53 -19.09
CA LEU A 71 -8.06 -14.36 -18.43
C LEU A 71 -8.32 -14.58 -16.92
N ASP A 72 -9.10 -13.73 -16.29
CA ASP A 72 -9.49 -13.85 -14.88
C ASP A 72 -10.71 -14.80 -14.69
N LEU A 73 -11.28 -15.35 -15.77
CA LEU A 73 -12.30 -16.40 -15.68
C LEU A 73 -11.73 -17.72 -15.14
N GLY A 74 -10.44 -17.97 -15.41
CA GLY A 74 -9.77 -19.23 -15.07
C GLY A 74 -10.10 -20.37 -16.04
N PRO A 75 -9.20 -21.38 -16.15
CA PRO A 75 -9.36 -22.46 -17.14
C PRO A 75 -10.60 -23.31 -16.92
N GLN A 76 -11.03 -23.52 -15.68
CA GLN A 76 -12.19 -24.39 -15.35
C GLN A 76 -13.53 -23.67 -15.34
N PHE A 77 -13.61 -22.47 -15.87
CA PHE A 77 -14.83 -21.64 -15.85
C PHE A 77 -16.07 -22.36 -16.39
N ASN A 78 -15.95 -23.12 -17.47
CA ASN A 78 -17.07 -23.85 -18.06
C ASN A 78 -17.65 -24.91 -17.10
N SER A 79 -16.79 -25.67 -16.43
CA SER A 79 -17.17 -26.67 -15.43
C SER A 79 -17.89 -26.02 -14.25
N TYR A 80 -17.30 -24.96 -13.75
CA TYR A 80 -17.83 -24.17 -12.65
C TYR A 80 -19.18 -23.53 -13.00
N GLN A 81 -19.30 -22.89 -14.17
CA GLN A 81 -20.54 -22.25 -14.60
C GLN A 81 -21.69 -23.27 -14.82
N LYS A 82 -21.37 -24.46 -15.36
CA LYS A 82 -22.34 -25.55 -15.46
C LYS A 82 -22.86 -25.98 -14.08
N TYR A 83 -21.94 -26.14 -13.12
CA TYR A 83 -22.30 -26.48 -11.76
C TYR A 83 -23.15 -25.39 -11.09
N LEU A 84 -22.76 -24.12 -11.25
CA LEU A 84 -23.53 -22.98 -10.73
C LEU A 84 -24.97 -22.97 -11.25
N LYS A 85 -25.18 -23.19 -12.56
CA LYS A 85 -26.53 -23.28 -13.15
C LYS A 85 -27.35 -24.41 -12.51
N GLN A 86 -26.73 -25.55 -12.22
CA GLN A 86 -27.42 -26.66 -11.54
C GLN A 86 -27.80 -26.30 -10.09
N VAL A 87 -26.90 -25.65 -9.35
CA VAL A 87 -27.18 -25.22 -7.96
C VAL A 87 -28.33 -24.21 -7.89
N ILE A 88 -28.39 -23.27 -8.83
CA ILE A 88 -29.45 -22.26 -8.88
C ILE A 88 -30.80 -22.86 -9.33
N SER A 89 -30.79 -23.79 -10.29
CA SER A 89 -32.01 -24.39 -10.83
C SER A 89 -32.65 -25.43 -9.91
N ASP A 90 -31.84 -26.21 -9.19
CA ASP A 90 -32.32 -27.26 -8.28
C ASP A 90 -32.18 -26.86 -6.82
N ARG A 91 -33.17 -26.15 -6.29
CA ARG A 91 -33.22 -25.69 -4.90
C ARG A 91 -33.39 -26.81 -3.86
N ARG A 92 -33.63 -28.06 -4.29
CA ARG A 92 -33.97 -29.19 -3.39
C ARG A 92 -32.81 -30.14 -3.14
N LYS A 93 -31.86 -30.28 -4.05
CA LYS A 93 -30.72 -31.19 -3.92
C LYS A 93 -29.42 -30.49 -4.21
N LEU A 94 -28.56 -30.42 -3.20
CA LEU A 94 -27.18 -29.96 -3.37
C LEU A 94 -26.33 -31.11 -3.91
N ALA A 95 -25.93 -31.03 -5.18
CA ALA A 95 -24.95 -31.97 -5.72
C ALA A 95 -23.56 -31.56 -5.21
N PRO A 96 -22.79 -32.43 -4.54
CA PRO A 96 -21.43 -32.10 -4.11
C PRO A 96 -20.53 -31.84 -5.31
N ALA A 97 -19.70 -30.78 -5.25
CA ALA A 97 -18.78 -30.39 -6.33
C ALA A 97 -17.82 -31.52 -6.74
N SER A 98 -17.51 -32.44 -5.80
CA SER A 98 -16.71 -33.64 -6.07
C SER A 98 -17.32 -34.60 -7.08
N LYS A 99 -18.64 -34.55 -7.30
CA LYS A 99 -19.37 -35.34 -8.30
C LYS A 99 -19.69 -34.54 -9.57
N ALA A 100 -19.31 -33.29 -9.67
CA ALA A 100 -19.53 -32.46 -10.86
C ALA A 100 -18.74 -33.00 -12.06
N THR A 101 -19.35 -32.93 -13.24
CA THR A 101 -18.70 -33.30 -14.49
C THR A 101 -17.75 -32.18 -14.91
N MET A 102 -16.47 -32.48 -15.03
CA MET A 102 -15.48 -31.55 -15.56
C MET A 102 -15.62 -31.42 -17.07
N LEU A 103 -15.60 -30.20 -17.57
CA LEU A 103 -15.56 -29.85 -18.98
C LEU A 103 -14.14 -29.46 -19.40
N PRO A 104 -13.84 -29.44 -20.71
CA PRO A 104 -12.56 -28.94 -21.20
C PRO A 104 -12.25 -27.53 -20.69
N ASP A 105 -10.97 -27.30 -20.44
CA ASP A 105 -10.47 -26.00 -20.01
C ASP A 105 -10.78 -24.92 -21.04
N LEU A 106 -10.97 -23.69 -20.57
CA LEU A 106 -11.15 -22.51 -21.41
C LEU A 106 -9.88 -22.26 -22.23
N ASP A 107 -10.06 -21.96 -23.51
CA ASP A 107 -8.96 -21.57 -24.38
C ASP A 107 -8.38 -20.22 -23.92
N LYS A 108 -7.07 -20.12 -23.84
CA LYS A 108 -6.39 -18.88 -23.44
C LYS A 108 -6.55 -17.75 -24.46
N GLU A 109 -6.74 -18.10 -25.73
CA GLU A 109 -6.94 -17.15 -26.82
C GLU A 109 -8.42 -16.85 -27.10
N GLY A 110 -9.31 -17.35 -26.26
CA GLY A 110 -10.73 -17.12 -26.36
C GLY A 110 -11.17 -15.67 -26.11
N THR A 111 -12.45 -15.41 -26.35
CA THR A 111 -13.04 -14.08 -26.19
C THR A 111 -14.16 -14.07 -25.16
N ILE A 112 -14.29 -12.96 -24.45
CA ILE A 112 -15.34 -12.76 -23.44
C ILE A 112 -16.74 -12.87 -24.04
N ALA A 113 -16.91 -12.38 -25.26
CA ALA A 113 -18.20 -12.37 -25.96
C ALA A 113 -18.73 -13.78 -26.31
N ASN A 114 -17.82 -14.75 -26.52
CA ASN A 114 -18.19 -16.14 -26.79
C ASN A 114 -18.42 -16.94 -25.50
N THR A 115 -18.02 -16.43 -24.37
CA THR A 115 -17.99 -17.16 -23.08
C THR A 115 -19.09 -16.69 -22.12
N LEU A 116 -19.36 -15.38 -22.09
CA LEU A 116 -20.35 -14.77 -21.21
C LEU A 116 -21.43 -14.03 -21.97
N GLN A 117 -22.61 -13.95 -21.36
CA GLN A 117 -23.75 -13.20 -21.88
C GLN A 117 -24.16 -12.11 -20.91
N GLN A 118 -24.68 -11.00 -21.43
CA GLN A 118 -25.27 -9.96 -20.59
C GLN A 118 -26.44 -10.53 -19.79
N GLY A 119 -26.51 -10.19 -18.52
CA GLY A 119 -27.53 -10.69 -17.62
C GLY A 119 -27.21 -12.04 -16.98
N GLN A 120 -26.11 -12.70 -17.35
CA GLN A 120 -25.68 -13.99 -16.81
C GLN A 120 -25.23 -13.84 -15.36
N GLU A 121 -25.61 -14.80 -14.53
CA GLU A 121 -25.17 -14.90 -13.13
C GLU A 121 -23.80 -15.58 -13.05
N VAL A 122 -22.92 -15.01 -12.25
CA VAL A 122 -21.56 -15.51 -12.04
C VAL A 122 -21.17 -15.32 -10.57
N ILE A 123 -20.48 -16.30 -9.97
CA ILE A 123 -19.79 -16.05 -8.71
C ILE A 123 -18.41 -15.49 -9.04
N VAL A 124 -18.07 -14.40 -8.40
CA VAL A 124 -16.81 -13.68 -8.60
C VAL A 124 -16.16 -13.39 -7.27
N GLN A 125 -14.83 -13.44 -7.24
CA GLN A 125 -14.02 -13.09 -6.09
C GLN A 125 -13.29 -11.79 -6.35
N ILE A 126 -13.22 -10.91 -5.36
CA ILE A 126 -12.47 -9.66 -5.44
C ILE A 126 -10.97 -9.98 -5.32
N VAL A 127 -10.19 -9.58 -6.32
CA VAL A 127 -8.71 -9.69 -6.32
C VAL A 127 -8.00 -8.36 -6.11
N LYS A 128 -8.69 -7.24 -6.42
CA LYS A 128 -8.22 -5.89 -6.09
C LYS A 128 -9.41 -5.04 -5.66
N GLU A 129 -9.21 -4.31 -4.59
CA GLU A 129 -10.21 -3.39 -4.06
C GLU A 129 -10.47 -2.22 -5.00
N PRO A 130 -11.64 -1.57 -4.86
CA PRO A 130 -11.92 -0.37 -5.61
C PRO A 130 -10.94 0.75 -5.22
N ILE A 131 -10.41 1.47 -6.21
CA ILE A 131 -9.49 2.58 -5.99
C ILE A 131 -10.05 3.83 -6.66
N SER A 132 -10.25 4.89 -5.88
CA SER A 132 -10.72 6.20 -6.37
C SER A 132 -11.97 6.09 -7.24
N THR A 133 -11.85 6.29 -8.54
CA THR A 133 -12.96 6.29 -9.50
C THR A 133 -13.24 4.92 -10.14
N LYS A 134 -12.42 3.87 -9.86
CA LYS A 134 -12.52 2.54 -10.47
C LYS A 134 -13.18 1.55 -9.54
N GLY A 135 -14.07 0.70 -10.08
CA GLY A 135 -14.64 -0.44 -9.37
C GLY A 135 -13.60 -1.54 -9.08
N PRO A 136 -13.96 -2.53 -8.25
CA PRO A 136 -13.07 -3.63 -7.90
C PRO A 136 -12.72 -4.49 -9.13
N ARG A 137 -11.53 -5.13 -9.10
CA ARG A 137 -11.17 -6.17 -10.07
C ARG A 137 -11.57 -7.54 -9.55
N LEU A 138 -12.10 -8.34 -10.42
CA LEU A 138 -12.69 -9.64 -10.11
C LEU A 138 -11.94 -10.79 -10.78
N THR A 139 -12.14 -12.00 -10.22
CA THR A 139 -11.80 -13.28 -10.85
C THR A 139 -12.93 -14.29 -10.63
N CYS A 140 -13.08 -15.25 -11.56
CA CYS A 140 -13.90 -16.45 -11.37
C CYS A 140 -13.06 -17.67 -10.94
N GLU A 141 -11.75 -17.54 -10.84
CA GLU A 141 -10.89 -18.56 -10.25
C GLU A 141 -10.95 -18.43 -8.72
N LEU A 142 -11.98 -19.06 -8.14
CA LEU A 142 -12.27 -18.97 -6.72
C LEU A 142 -11.20 -19.66 -5.89
N SER A 143 -10.83 -19.07 -4.77
CA SER A 143 -9.84 -19.61 -3.85
C SER A 143 -10.21 -19.32 -2.40
N PHE A 144 -10.09 -20.33 -1.53
CA PHE A 144 -10.27 -20.20 -0.10
C PHE A 144 -8.91 -20.30 0.57
N ALA A 145 -8.46 -19.20 1.15
CA ALA A 145 -7.13 -19.11 1.72
C ALA A 145 -7.13 -19.56 3.19
N GLY A 146 -6.46 -20.68 3.50
CA GLY A 146 -6.12 -21.13 4.84
C GLY A 146 -4.72 -20.70 5.26
N ARG A 147 -4.28 -21.16 6.43
CA ARG A 147 -2.93 -20.92 6.96
C ARG A 147 -1.88 -21.77 6.22
N TYR A 148 -2.14 -23.06 6.06
CA TYR A 148 -1.25 -24.04 5.44
C TYR A 148 -1.59 -24.27 3.98
N LEU A 149 -2.87 -24.17 3.62
CA LEU A 149 -3.43 -24.58 2.35
C LEU A 149 -4.23 -23.44 1.70
N VAL A 150 -4.30 -23.46 0.37
CA VAL A 150 -5.30 -22.70 -0.39
C VAL A 150 -6.12 -23.71 -1.17
N LEU A 151 -7.43 -23.74 -0.97
CA LEU A 151 -8.35 -24.63 -1.68
C LEU A 151 -8.84 -23.95 -2.96
N ILE A 152 -8.78 -24.66 -4.08
CA ILE A 152 -9.24 -24.18 -5.39
C ILE A 152 -10.30 -25.15 -5.93
N PRO A 153 -11.58 -24.78 -5.94
CA PRO A 153 -12.64 -25.60 -6.50
C PRO A 153 -12.46 -25.82 -8.00
N PHE A 154 -12.97 -26.93 -8.52
CA PHE A 154 -12.91 -27.35 -9.93
C PHE A 154 -11.47 -27.51 -10.48
N ASN A 155 -10.51 -27.79 -9.61
CA ASN A 155 -9.15 -28.07 -9.97
C ASN A 155 -8.74 -29.41 -9.35
N ASP A 156 -7.87 -30.18 -10.02
CA ASP A 156 -7.38 -31.45 -9.46
C ASP A 156 -5.88 -31.40 -9.08
N LYS A 157 -5.22 -30.26 -9.33
CA LYS A 157 -3.77 -30.14 -9.13
C LYS A 157 -3.44 -29.89 -7.66
N VAL A 158 -2.37 -30.54 -7.18
CA VAL A 158 -1.71 -30.20 -5.91
C VAL A 158 -0.39 -29.51 -6.26
N SER A 159 -0.29 -28.25 -5.86
CA SER A 159 0.90 -27.42 -6.05
C SER A 159 1.55 -27.13 -4.69
N VAL A 160 2.88 -27.13 -4.62
CA VAL A 160 3.62 -26.83 -3.39
C VAL A 160 4.46 -25.58 -3.61
N SER A 161 4.47 -24.67 -2.63
CA SER A 161 5.23 -23.42 -2.69
C SER A 161 6.70 -23.69 -3.06
N SER A 162 7.21 -22.96 -4.05
CA SER A 162 8.62 -23.02 -4.48
C SER A 162 9.60 -22.53 -3.41
N LYS A 163 9.11 -21.87 -2.36
CA LYS A 163 9.91 -21.40 -1.22
C LYS A 163 10.31 -22.56 -0.28
N ILE A 164 9.62 -23.69 -0.31
CA ILE A 164 10.06 -24.92 0.38
C ILE A 164 11.23 -25.49 -0.41
N LYS A 165 12.44 -25.39 0.14
CA LYS A 165 13.69 -25.74 -0.56
C LYS A 165 13.88 -27.24 -0.68
N SER A 166 13.48 -28.03 0.35
CA SER A 166 13.63 -29.48 0.34
C SER A 166 12.73 -30.13 -0.72
N SER A 167 13.34 -30.84 -1.67
CA SER A 167 12.62 -31.62 -2.69
C SER A 167 11.84 -32.77 -2.08
N GLU A 168 12.39 -33.40 -1.04
CA GLU A 168 11.79 -34.53 -0.30
C GLU A 168 10.51 -34.06 0.41
N GLU A 169 10.60 -32.94 1.11
CA GLU A 169 9.44 -32.37 1.81
C GLU A 169 8.35 -31.93 0.82
N ARG A 170 8.71 -31.34 -0.31
CA ARG A 170 7.74 -31.02 -1.37
C ARG A 170 7.03 -32.27 -1.91
N ALA A 171 7.79 -33.36 -2.13
CA ALA A 171 7.22 -34.62 -2.59
C ALA A 171 6.29 -35.22 -1.53
N ARG A 172 6.71 -35.24 -0.24
CA ARG A 172 5.91 -35.71 0.90
C ARG A 172 4.57 -34.97 1.01
N LEU A 173 4.61 -33.63 1.03
CA LEU A 173 3.42 -32.79 1.14
C LEU A 173 2.48 -32.98 -0.06
N LYS A 174 3.03 -33.10 -1.27
CA LYS A 174 2.25 -33.32 -2.49
C LYS A 174 1.54 -34.67 -2.44
N GLN A 175 2.24 -35.75 -2.13
CA GLN A 175 1.67 -37.09 -2.05
C GLN A 175 0.60 -37.19 -0.97
N LEU A 176 0.87 -36.62 0.20
CA LEU A 176 -0.04 -36.59 1.33
C LEU A 176 -1.37 -35.89 0.97
N LEU A 177 -1.31 -34.70 0.42
CA LEU A 177 -2.51 -33.95 0.05
C LEU A 177 -3.25 -34.58 -1.13
N GLN A 178 -2.54 -35.23 -2.03
CA GLN A 178 -3.15 -35.96 -3.12
C GLN A 178 -3.99 -37.15 -2.63
N SER A 179 -3.64 -37.74 -1.46
CA SER A 179 -4.39 -38.84 -0.85
C SER A 179 -5.63 -38.39 -0.06
N ILE A 180 -5.63 -37.19 0.51
CA ILE A 180 -6.72 -36.73 1.39
C ILE A 180 -7.69 -35.74 0.73
N LYS A 181 -7.27 -35.06 -0.37
CA LYS A 181 -8.15 -34.09 -1.03
C LYS A 181 -9.31 -34.77 -1.75
N PRO A 182 -10.50 -34.18 -1.75
CA PRO A 182 -11.60 -34.70 -2.56
C PRO A 182 -11.36 -34.44 -4.06
N LYS A 183 -12.03 -35.22 -4.89
CA LYS A 183 -12.02 -35.04 -6.34
C LYS A 183 -12.57 -33.66 -6.72
N ASN A 184 -12.08 -33.07 -7.80
CA ASN A 184 -12.45 -31.74 -8.30
C ASN A 184 -12.08 -30.58 -7.36
N PHE A 185 -11.17 -30.79 -6.41
CA PHE A 185 -10.59 -29.72 -5.62
C PHE A 185 -9.07 -29.75 -5.73
N GLY A 186 -8.50 -28.62 -6.13
CA GLY A 186 -7.06 -28.38 -6.12
C GLY A 186 -6.61 -27.79 -4.80
N VAL A 187 -5.33 -27.98 -4.48
CA VAL A 187 -4.74 -27.45 -3.26
C VAL A 187 -3.37 -26.85 -3.56
N ILE A 188 -3.15 -25.62 -3.08
CA ILE A 188 -1.84 -25.01 -3.04
C ILE A 188 -1.31 -25.10 -1.60
N VAL A 189 -0.15 -25.69 -1.43
CA VAL A 189 0.54 -25.80 -0.13
C VAL A 189 1.39 -24.58 0.09
N ARG A 190 1.15 -23.87 1.19
CA ARG A 190 1.90 -22.68 1.59
C ARG A 190 3.20 -23.08 2.30
N THR A 191 4.15 -22.16 2.35
CA THR A 191 5.45 -22.38 3.00
C THR A 191 5.33 -22.77 4.48
N VAL A 192 4.35 -22.23 5.18
CA VAL A 192 4.08 -22.49 6.61
C VAL A 192 3.67 -23.96 6.89
N ALA A 193 3.32 -24.71 5.85
CA ALA A 193 2.97 -26.13 5.95
C ALA A 193 4.21 -27.06 6.06
N GLU A 194 5.43 -26.51 5.88
CA GLU A 194 6.67 -27.28 6.01
C GLU A 194 6.76 -27.94 7.39
N GLY A 195 7.06 -29.25 7.42
CA GLY A 195 7.14 -30.03 8.66
C GLY A 195 5.82 -30.36 9.35
N LYS A 196 4.67 -29.93 8.81
CA LYS A 196 3.36 -30.17 9.43
C LYS A 196 2.89 -31.62 9.27
N ARG A 197 2.14 -32.08 10.28
CA ARG A 197 1.56 -33.42 10.32
C ARG A 197 0.30 -33.51 9.46
N VAL A 198 -0.01 -34.74 9.01
CA VAL A 198 -1.22 -35.02 8.21
C VAL A 198 -2.49 -34.52 8.89
N ALA A 199 -2.62 -34.73 10.19
CA ALA A 199 -3.81 -34.34 10.96
C ALA A 199 -4.08 -32.83 10.94
N GLU A 200 -3.02 -31.99 10.97
CA GLU A 200 -3.15 -30.54 10.92
C GLU A 200 -3.63 -30.07 9.54
N LEU A 201 -3.08 -30.67 8.48
CA LEU A 201 -3.43 -30.34 7.10
C LEU A 201 -4.84 -30.84 6.74
N ASP A 202 -5.23 -32.03 7.20
CA ASP A 202 -6.57 -32.58 7.01
C ASP A 202 -7.64 -31.77 7.76
N ALA A 203 -7.35 -31.35 8.99
CA ALA A 203 -8.23 -30.50 9.76
C ALA A 203 -8.50 -29.16 9.04
N GLU A 204 -7.46 -28.50 8.53
CA GLU A 204 -7.63 -27.25 7.77
C GLU A 204 -8.37 -27.49 6.45
N LEU A 205 -8.04 -28.56 5.72
CA LEU A 205 -8.74 -28.92 4.48
C LEU A 205 -10.26 -29.06 4.70
N LYS A 206 -10.67 -29.70 5.79
CA LYS A 206 -12.08 -29.84 6.17
C LYS A 206 -12.75 -28.51 6.46
N VAL A 207 -12.06 -27.59 7.11
CA VAL A 207 -12.58 -26.23 7.36
C VAL A 207 -12.77 -25.48 6.03
N LEU A 208 -11.81 -25.55 5.10
CA LEU A 208 -11.92 -24.90 3.81
C LEU A 208 -13.05 -25.49 2.95
N LEU A 209 -13.23 -26.80 3.00
CA LEU A 209 -14.36 -27.47 2.33
C LEU A 209 -15.71 -27.04 2.94
N LYS A 210 -15.78 -26.87 4.26
CA LYS A 210 -16.97 -26.35 4.91
C LYS A 210 -17.31 -24.93 4.46
N HIS A 211 -16.32 -24.05 4.31
CA HIS A 211 -16.54 -22.70 3.76
C HIS A 211 -17.10 -22.75 2.34
N TRP A 212 -16.60 -23.67 1.49
CA TRP A 212 -17.17 -23.92 0.18
C TRP A 212 -18.63 -24.34 0.25
N ASP A 213 -18.97 -25.33 1.08
CA ASP A 213 -20.35 -25.83 1.21
C ASP A 213 -21.30 -24.75 1.74
N GLU A 214 -20.88 -23.96 2.73
CA GLU A 214 -21.64 -22.82 3.27
C GLU A 214 -21.89 -21.75 2.19
N MET A 215 -20.88 -21.45 1.36
CA MET A 215 -21.03 -20.53 0.24
C MET A 215 -22.05 -21.04 -0.77
N ILE A 216 -21.98 -22.30 -1.14
CA ILE A 216 -22.93 -22.92 -2.09
C ILE A 216 -24.35 -22.91 -1.55
N VAL A 217 -24.55 -23.15 -0.24
CA VAL A 217 -25.86 -23.02 0.41
C VAL A 217 -26.40 -21.59 0.32
N LYS A 218 -25.55 -20.57 0.50
CA LYS A 218 -25.96 -19.16 0.31
C LYS A 218 -26.34 -18.86 -1.14
N VAL A 219 -25.56 -19.38 -2.09
CA VAL A 219 -25.86 -19.27 -3.53
C VAL A 219 -27.21 -19.89 -3.86
N GLN A 220 -27.50 -21.07 -3.31
CA GLN A 220 -28.79 -21.77 -3.55
C GLN A 220 -29.99 -21.02 -2.97
N LYS A 221 -29.80 -20.35 -1.81
CA LYS A 221 -30.87 -19.63 -1.10
C LYS A 221 -30.99 -18.16 -1.48
N HIS A 222 -30.20 -17.66 -2.43
CA HIS A 222 -30.24 -16.24 -2.76
C HIS A 222 -31.63 -15.80 -3.27
N GLU A 223 -32.08 -14.63 -2.81
CA GLU A 223 -33.34 -14.02 -3.21
C GLU A 223 -33.13 -12.81 -4.15
N LYS A 224 -32.01 -12.15 -4.00
CA LYS A 224 -31.67 -10.92 -4.72
C LYS A 224 -30.24 -10.97 -5.24
N LEU A 225 -30.00 -10.27 -6.33
CA LEU A 225 -28.66 -10.05 -6.88
C LEU A 225 -28.33 -8.54 -6.82
N PRO A 226 -27.10 -8.19 -6.56
CA PRO A 226 -25.97 -9.04 -6.14
C PRO A 226 -26.04 -9.46 -4.67
N THR A 227 -25.41 -10.59 -4.32
CA THR A 227 -25.39 -11.14 -2.96
C THR A 227 -23.96 -11.52 -2.54
N LEU A 228 -23.54 -11.11 -1.34
CA LEU A 228 -22.30 -11.58 -0.71
C LEU A 228 -22.47 -13.04 -0.26
N VAL A 229 -21.78 -13.96 -0.94
CA VAL A 229 -21.93 -15.41 -0.69
C VAL A 229 -20.83 -15.97 0.21
N HIS A 230 -19.64 -15.36 0.20
CA HIS A 230 -18.54 -15.66 1.12
C HIS A 230 -17.84 -14.38 1.53
N GLU A 231 -17.70 -14.19 2.81
CA GLU A 231 -16.90 -13.11 3.39
C GLU A 231 -15.57 -13.68 3.85
N GLU A 232 -14.48 -13.14 3.32
CA GLU A 232 -13.14 -13.48 3.79
C GLU A 232 -13.01 -13.05 5.27
N THR A 233 -12.24 -13.78 6.03
CA THR A 233 -11.95 -13.41 7.44
C THR A 233 -11.50 -11.95 7.52
N SER A 234 -11.80 -11.30 8.65
CA SER A 234 -11.39 -9.90 8.87
C SER A 234 -9.92 -9.75 8.51
N ARG A 235 -9.55 -8.60 7.94
CA ARG A 235 -8.15 -8.36 7.50
C ARG A 235 -7.16 -8.57 8.62
N THR A 236 -7.54 -8.24 9.84
CA THR A 236 -6.74 -8.45 11.05
C THR A 236 -6.45 -9.94 11.26
N VAL A 237 -7.47 -10.79 11.15
CA VAL A 237 -7.32 -12.26 11.22
C VAL A 237 -6.55 -12.79 10.00
N GLY A 238 -6.84 -12.26 8.80
CA GLY A 238 -6.12 -12.61 7.57
C GLY A 238 -4.62 -12.31 7.67
N MET A 239 -4.28 -11.18 8.29
CA MET A 239 -2.89 -10.80 8.55
C MET A 239 -2.25 -11.73 9.59
N LEU A 240 -2.93 -12.04 10.69
CA LEU A 240 -2.45 -13.02 11.66
C LEU A 240 -2.22 -14.38 11.02
N ARG A 241 -3.15 -14.84 10.16
CA ARG A 241 -2.99 -16.07 9.39
C ARG A 241 -1.66 -16.11 8.63
N ASP A 242 -1.27 -14.97 8.04
CA ASP A 242 -0.07 -14.86 7.23
C ASP A 242 1.19 -14.53 8.04
N LEU A 243 1.05 -13.81 9.14
CA LEU A 243 2.15 -13.32 9.98
C LEU A 243 2.50 -14.27 11.12
N PHE A 244 1.49 -14.88 11.74
CA PHE A 244 1.66 -15.62 12.99
C PHE A 244 2.70 -16.74 12.88
N ASN A 245 3.70 -16.67 13.73
CA ASN A 245 4.73 -17.70 13.88
C ASN A 245 5.05 -17.92 15.37
N PRO A 246 5.77 -18.98 15.74
CA PRO A 246 6.09 -19.27 17.13
C PRO A 246 6.92 -18.21 17.87
N SER A 247 7.53 -17.25 17.16
CA SER A 247 8.33 -16.16 17.77
C SER A 247 7.50 -15.03 18.36
N TYR A 248 6.16 -15.01 18.14
CA TYR A 248 5.29 -13.99 18.73
C TYR A 248 5.15 -14.20 20.24
N GLU A 249 5.52 -13.20 21.02
CA GLU A 249 5.35 -13.20 22.47
C GLU A 249 4.04 -12.57 22.90
N ASN A 250 3.64 -11.49 22.26
CA ASN A 250 2.43 -10.76 22.62
C ASN A 250 1.72 -10.20 21.39
N ILE A 251 0.40 -10.11 21.50
CA ILE A 251 -0.49 -9.41 20.56
C ILE A 251 -1.35 -8.46 21.38
N TYR A 252 -1.13 -7.16 21.25
CA TYR A 252 -1.86 -6.13 21.97
C TYR A 252 -2.93 -5.50 21.09
N VAL A 253 -4.14 -5.34 21.60
CA VAL A 253 -5.30 -4.78 20.89
C VAL A 253 -6.04 -3.84 21.82
N ASN A 254 -6.46 -2.68 21.33
CA ASN A 254 -7.20 -1.68 22.11
C ASN A 254 -8.73 -1.74 21.96
N ASP A 255 -9.25 -2.68 21.13
CA ASP A 255 -10.68 -2.90 20.91
C ASP A 255 -11.11 -4.28 21.38
N GLU A 256 -12.24 -4.36 22.09
CA GLU A 256 -12.72 -5.59 22.72
C GLU A 256 -13.27 -6.59 21.68
N THR A 257 -13.90 -6.10 20.62
CA THR A 257 -14.45 -6.95 19.55
C THR A 257 -13.34 -7.63 18.79
N VAL A 258 -12.35 -6.84 18.33
CA VAL A 258 -11.18 -7.34 17.61
C VAL A 258 -10.31 -8.23 18.49
N PHE A 259 -10.23 -7.94 19.80
CA PHE A 259 -9.55 -8.81 20.76
C PHE A 259 -10.18 -10.21 20.81
N HIS A 260 -11.50 -10.31 20.89
CA HIS A 260 -12.19 -11.59 20.88
C HIS A 260 -12.00 -12.34 19.56
N GLU A 261 -12.15 -11.68 18.41
CA GLU A 261 -11.90 -12.27 17.10
C GLU A 261 -10.50 -12.88 17.00
N ILE A 262 -9.48 -12.13 17.42
CA ILE A 262 -8.09 -12.59 17.40
C ILE A 262 -7.88 -13.76 18.35
N LYS A 263 -8.42 -13.66 19.55
CA LYS A 263 -8.31 -14.70 20.58
C LYS A 263 -8.95 -16.01 20.13
N ASP A 264 -10.13 -15.94 19.52
CA ASP A 264 -10.83 -17.09 18.95
C ASP A 264 -10.01 -17.72 17.83
N TYR A 265 -9.47 -16.89 16.92
CA TYR A 265 -8.60 -17.38 15.86
C TYR A 265 -7.33 -18.04 16.39
N VAL A 266 -6.63 -17.44 17.36
CA VAL A 266 -5.43 -18.01 17.98
C VAL A 266 -5.76 -19.31 18.73
N SER A 267 -6.95 -19.41 19.36
CA SER A 267 -7.40 -20.65 20.02
C SER A 267 -7.54 -21.83 19.05
N ILE A 268 -7.85 -21.56 17.79
CA ILE A 268 -7.96 -22.59 16.75
C ILE A 268 -6.57 -23.01 16.24
N ILE A 269 -5.66 -22.04 16.02
CA ILE A 269 -4.36 -22.32 15.37
C ILE A 269 -3.22 -22.67 16.32
N ALA A 270 -3.31 -22.24 17.59
CA ALA A 270 -2.33 -22.45 18.63
C ALA A 270 -3.00 -22.39 20.02
N PRO A 271 -3.80 -23.39 20.41
CA PRO A 271 -4.60 -23.39 21.64
C PRO A 271 -3.75 -23.13 22.89
N GLU A 272 -2.52 -23.63 22.91
CA GLU A 272 -1.56 -23.49 24.01
C GLU A 272 -0.99 -22.08 24.16
N ARG A 273 -1.29 -21.17 23.22
CA ARG A 273 -0.73 -19.81 23.17
C ARG A 273 -1.80 -18.71 23.18
N THR A 274 -3.00 -19.01 23.60
CA THR A 274 -4.12 -18.05 23.63
C THR A 274 -3.87 -16.88 24.60
N ASP A 275 -3.01 -17.06 25.57
CA ASP A 275 -2.58 -16.09 26.57
C ASP A 275 -1.72 -14.94 26.03
N ILE A 276 -1.13 -15.11 24.84
CA ILE A 276 -0.35 -14.02 24.21
C ILE A 276 -1.22 -12.87 23.73
N VAL A 277 -2.53 -13.09 23.54
CA VAL A 277 -3.47 -12.04 23.10
C VAL A 277 -3.89 -11.23 24.33
N LYS A 278 -3.64 -9.94 24.32
CA LYS A 278 -3.84 -9.04 25.46
C LYS A 278 -4.67 -7.83 25.06
N LEU A 279 -5.72 -7.56 25.83
CA LEU A 279 -6.50 -6.34 25.67
C LEU A 279 -5.76 -5.17 26.35
N TYR A 280 -5.47 -4.14 25.57
CA TYR A 280 -4.83 -2.93 26.06
C TYR A 280 -5.88 -1.99 26.66
N LYS A 281 -5.71 -1.62 27.94
CA LYS A 281 -6.58 -0.69 28.67
C LYS A 281 -5.81 0.49 29.27
N GLY A 282 -4.65 0.84 28.69
CA GLY A 282 -3.82 1.96 29.16
C GLY A 282 -4.47 3.32 28.87
N GLN A 283 -4.04 4.35 29.61
CA GLN A 283 -4.53 5.74 29.40
C GLN A 283 -3.94 6.42 28.15
N LEU A 284 -2.72 6.04 27.77
CA LEU A 284 -2.09 6.57 26.56
C LEU A 284 -2.59 5.83 25.32
N PRO A 285 -2.63 6.47 24.15
CA PRO A 285 -2.84 5.76 22.89
C PRO A 285 -1.86 4.57 22.78
N ILE A 286 -2.35 3.43 22.28
CA ILE A 286 -1.57 2.20 22.27
C ILE A 286 -0.22 2.37 21.53
N PHE A 287 -0.21 3.07 20.40
CA PHE A 287 1.03 3.30 19.63
C PHE A 287 2.03 4.22 20.34
N ASP A 288 1.56 5.15 21.16
CA ASP A 288 2.45 5.99 21.96
C ASP A 288 3.07 5.20 23.11
N ASN A 289 2.30 4.32 23.75
CA ASN A 289 2.80 3.44 24.81
C ASN A 289 3.92 2.50 24.34
N PHE A 290 3.84 2.01 23.10
CA PHE A 290 4.86 1.16 22.49
C PHE A 290 5.90 1.96 21.68
N ALA A 291 5.93 3.29 21.79
CA ALA A 291 6.81 4.20 21.05
C ALA A 291 6.76 4.04 19.52
N ILE A 292 5.66 3.49 18.98
CA ILE A 292 5.46 3.26 17.54
C ILE A 292 5.32 4.59 16.81
N THR A 293 4.52 5.53 17.34
CA THR A 293 4.34 6.87 16.75
C THR A 293 5.67 7.60 16.58
N LYS A 294 6.56 7.50 17.56
CA LYS A 294 7.90 8.10 17.49
C LYS A 294 8.75 7.44 16.40
N GLN A 295 8.74 6.10 16.34
CA GLN A 295 9.48 5.35 15.33
C GLN A 295 8.94 5.61 13.93
N MET A 296 7.61 5.73 13.75
CA MET A 296 7.00 6.10 12.49
C MET A 296 7.52 7.45 11.99
N LYS A 297 7.44 8.49 12.83
CA LYS A 297 7.95 9.83 12.47
C LYS A 297 9.43 9.81 12.06
N ALA A 298 10.25 9.02 12.75
CA ALA A 298 11.68 8.89 12.44
C ALA A 298 11.96 8.04 11.18
N SER A 299 11.08 7.09 10.84
CA SER A 299 11.34 6.08 9.81
C SER A 299 10.70 6.39 8.44
N PHE A 300 9.78 7.36 8.32
CA PHE A 300 9.10 7.68 7.05
C PHE A 300 9.61 8.96 6.37
N GLY A 301 10.57 9.66 6.97
CA GLY A 301 11.23 10.81 6.35
C GLY A 301 12.12 10.43 5.15
N LYS A 302 12.54 11.42 4.38
CA LYS A 302 13.53 11.27 3.30
C LYS A 302 14.90 10.83 3.83
N VAL A 303 15.30 11.36 5.00
CA VAL A 303 16.57 11.09 5.68
C VAL A 303 16.30 10.19 6.88
N ILE A 304 16.99 9.06 6.95
CA ILE A 304 16.83 8.06 8.02
C ILE A 304 18.16 7.88 8.70
N THR A 305 18.25 8.34 9.93
CA THR A 305 19.45 8.16 10.75
C THR A 305 19.44 6.77 11.39
N TYR A 306 20.53 6.06 11.24
CA TYR A 306 20.79 4.79 11.90
C TYR A 306 22.07 4.86 12.73
N LYS A 307 22.58 3.77 13.17
CA LYS A 307 23.71 3.60 14.08
C LYS A 307 24.76 4.74 14.06
N SER A 308 24.92 5.43 15.22
CA SER A 308 25.99 6.41 15.48
C SER A 308 26.06 7.64 14.55
N GLY A 309 24.90 8.09 14.02
CA GLY A 309 24.81 9.31 13.22
C GLY A 309 25.05 9.13 11.72
N ALA A 310 25.28 7.92 11.25
CA ALA A 310 25.19 7.59 9.82
C ALA A 310 23.72 7.61 9.38
N TYR A 311 23.46 7.91 8.13
CA TYR A 311 22.09 8.05 7.62
C TYR A 311 21.94 7.58 6.17
N LEU A 312 20.73 7.16 5.83
CA LEU A 312 20.27 6.86 4.49
C LEU A 312 19.46 8.04 3.96
N ILE A 313 19.60 8.33 2.68
CA ILE A 313 18.68 9.19 1.93
C ILE A 313 17.91 8.29 0.98
N ILE A 314 16.57 8.22 1.11
CA ILE A 314 15.72 7.43 0.25
C ILE A 314 14.89 8.36 -0.62
N GLU A 315 15.03 8.22 -1.93
CA GLU A 315 14.29 8.99 -2.92
C GLU A 315 13.50 8.07 -3.85
N HIS A 316 12.30 8.54 -4.22
CA HIS A 316 11.45 7.87 -5.19
C HIS A 316 11.52 8.62 -6.51
N THR A 317 11.91 7.93 -7.57
CA THR A 317 11.81 8.42 -8.94
C THR A 317 10.61 7.76 -9.62
N GLU A 318 10.29 8.17 -10.83
CA GLU A 318 9.18 7.58 -11.58
C GLU A 318 9.33 6.06 -11.79
N ALA A 319 10.56 5.56 -12.00
CA ALA A 319 10.82 4.17 -12.35
C ALA A 319 11.45 3.32 -11.24
N MET A 320 12.14 3.93 -10.29
CA MET A 320 12.92 3.21 -9.29
C MET A 320 13.07 3.98 -7.97
N HIS A 321 13.55 3.28 -6.95
CA HIS A 321 13.96 3.88 -5.69
C HIS A 321 15.47 4.00 -5.68
N VAL A 322 15.99 5.13 -5.22
CA VAL A 322 17.42 5.38 -5.07
C VAL A 322 17.72 5.58 -3.60
N VAL A 323 18.76 4.94 -3.11
CA VAL A 323 19.22 5.02 -1.72
C VAL A 323 20.68 5.41 -1.70
N ASP A 324 20.99 6.51 -1.02
CA ASP A 324 22.35 7.00 -0.79
C ASP A 324 22.76 6.78 0.66
N VAL A 325 23.96 6.26 0.89
CA VAL A 325 24.51 5.91 2.20
C VAL A 325 25.54 6.94 2.64
N ASN A 326 25.32 7.57 3.79
CA ASN A 326 26.18 8.61 4.32
C ASN A 326 26.74 8.24 5.70
N SER A 327 28.06 8.43 5.89
CA SER A 327 28.74 8.16 7.15
C SER A 327 28.47 9.19 8.26
N GLY A 328 27.94 10.37 7.89
CA GLY A 328 27.71 11.45 8.83
C GLY A 328 29.01 11.88 9.56
N ASN A 329 28.92 12.11 10.87
CA ASN A 329 30.05 12.56 11.69
C ASN A 329 31.08 11.46 12.02
N ARG A 330 30.92 10.24 11.49
CA ARG A 330 31.84 9.10 11.76
C ARG A 330 33.16 9.13 11.00
N SER A 331 33.39 10.11 10.15
CA SER A 331 34.62 10.24 9.35
C SER A 331 35.91 10.33 10.18
N LYS A 332 35.80 10.44 11.51
CA LYS A 332 36.94 10.61 12.47
C LYS A 332 37.27 9.34 13.24
N SER A 333 36.86 8.14 12.85
CA SER A 333 37.16 6.93 13.62
C SER A 333 38.63 6.50 13.48
N ALA A 334 39.21 6.05 14.59
CA ALA A 334 40.63 5.63 14.68
C ALA A 334 40.97 4.34 13.91
N ASN A 335 39.97 3.62 13.38
CA ASN A 335 40.13 2.27 12.84
C ASN A 335 40.46 2.19 11.35
N GLY A 336 40.80 3.31 10.70
CA GLY A 336 41.06 3.34 9.26
C GLY A 336 39.81 3.53 8.39
N GLN A 337 39.99 4.13 7.23
CA GLN A 337 38.91 4.50 6.32
C GLN A 337 38.09 3.29 5.84
N GLU A 338 38.76 2.21 5.45
CA GLU A 338 38.12 0.99 4.93
C GLU A 338 37.26 0.27 5.98
N ALA A 339 37.76 0.13 7.22
CA ALA A 339 37.01 -0.49 8.31
C ALA A 339 35.78 0.34 8.71
N ASN A 340 35.90 1.67 8.67
CA ASN A 340 34.78 2.56 8.92
C ASN A 340 33.71 2.47 7.80
N ALA A 341 34.14 2.43 6.54
CA ALA A 341 33.23 2.24 5.40
C ALA A 341 32.46 0.92 5.51
N LEU A 342 33.14 -0.17 5.85
CA LEU A 342 32.50 -1.47 6.05
C LEU A 342 31.46 -1.43 7.19
N ASP A 343 31.80 -0.87 8.37
CA ASP A 343 30.87 -0.82 9.51
C ASP A 343 29.64 0.04 9.21
N VAL A 344 29.82 1.17 8.53
CA VAL A 344 28.71 2.02 8.07
C VAL A 344 27.84 1.29 7.06
N ASN A 345 28.44 0.64 6.06
CA ASN A 345 27.72 -0.07 5.02
C ASN A 345 26.96 -1.30 5.57
N LEU A 346 27.51 -2.03 6.53
CA LEU A 346 26.79 -3.14 7.17
C LEU A 346 25.58 -2.63 7.96
N GLY A 347 25.73 -1.52 8.70
CA GLY A 347 24.60 -0.87 9.38
C GLY A 347 23.56 -0.35 8.39
N ALA A 348 23.98 0.19 7.25
CA ALA A 348 23.11 0.61 6.16
C ALA A 348 22.31 -0.56 5.59
N ALA A 349 22.92 -1.73 5.39
CA ALA A 349 22.25 -2.94 4.91
C ALA A 349 21.20 -3.43 5.91
N ASP A 350 21.46 -3.37 7.21
CA ASP A 350 20.51 -3.73 8.25
C ASP A 350 19.28 -2.81 8.22
N GLU A 351 19.51 -1.50 8.20
CA GLU A 351 18.45 -0.50 8.18
C GLU A 351 17.68 -0.52 6.86
N LEU A 352 18.36 -0.66 5.72
CA LEU A 352 17.71 -0.74 4.41
C LEU A 352 16.75 -1.93 4.33
N ALA A 353 17.17 -3.13 4.76
CA ALA A 353 16.29 -4.30 4.78
C ALA A 353 15.04 -4.05 5.64
N ARG A 354 15.18 -3.36 6.78
CA ARG A 354 14.06 -2.93 7.61
C ARG A 354 13.15 -1.95 6.88
N GLN A 355 13.73 -0.95 6.20
CA GLN A 355 12.97 0.07 5.46
C GLN A 355 12.21 -0.50 4.26
N LEU A 356 12.79 -1.46 3.54
CA LEU A 356 12.11 -2.16 2.44
C LEU A 356 10.83 -2.87 2.91
N ARG A 357 10.87 -3.50 4.10
CA ARG A 357 9.70 -4.14 4.73
C ARG A 357 8.72 -3.10 5.28
N LEU A 358 9.22 -2.10 6.03
CA LEU A 358 8.40 -1.10 6.72
C LEU A 358 7.60 -0.23 5.76
N ARG A 359 8.22 0.22 4.68
CA ARG A 359 7.60 1.07 3.66
C ARG A 359 6.94 0.28 2.53
N ASP A 360 7.04 -1.06 2.55
CA ASP A 360 6.62 -1.97 1.48
C ASP A 360 7.15 -1.54 0.09
N MET A 361 8.41 -1.11 0.06
CA MET A 361 9.05 -0.64 -1.16
C MET A 361 9.25 -1.80 -2.13
N GLY A 362 8.75 -1.67 -3.35
CA GLY A 362 8.85 -2.70 -4.38
C GLY A 362 9.18 -2.12 -5.75
N GLY A 363 9.66 -2.94 -6.64
CA GLY A 363 10.20 -2.56 -7.94
C GLY A 363 11.72 -2.64 -7.98
N ILE A 364 12.36 -1.71 -8.64
CA ILE A 364 13.82 -1.62 -8.75
C ILE A 364 14.33 -0.67 -7.66
N ILE A 365 15.31 -1.12 -6.89
CA ILE A 365 15.98 -0.34 -5.86
C ILE A 365 17.48 -0.33 -6.18
N VAL A 366 18.08 0.84 -6.26
CA VAL A 366 19.50 1.04 -6.47
C VAL A 366 20.08 1.70 -5.23
N VAL A 367 21.11 1.09 -4.67
CA VAL A 367 21.76 1.54 -3.43
C VAL A 367 23.19 1.93 -3.73
N ASP A 368 23.55 3.14 -3.38
CA ASP A 368 24.90 3.68 -3.46
C ASP A 368 25.55 3.55 -2.08
N PHE A 369 26.39 2.53 -1.94
CA PHE A 369 27.14 2.28 -0.72
C PHE A 369 28.47 3.03 -0.72
N ILE A 370 28.98 3.34 0.47
CA ILE A 370 30.31 3.96 0.59
C ILE A 370 31.35 3.04 -0.05
N ASP A 371 32.23 3.63 -0.85
CA ASP A 371 33.28 2.91 -1.59
C ASP A 371 34.15 2.06 -0.68
N MET A 372 34.42 0.84 -1.11
CA MET A 372 35.29 -0.14 -0.44
C MET A 372 36.26 -0.73 -1.46
N ASN A 373 37.54 -0.68 -1.14
CA ASN A 373 38.60 -1.18 -2.00
C ASN A 373 38.73 -2.70 -1.96
N LEU A 374 38.54 -3.31 -0.77
CA LEU A 374 38.71 -4.74 -0.55
C LEU A 374 37.52 -5.55 -1.08
N ALA A 375 37.79 -6.51 -1.97
CA ALA A 375 36.77 -7.39 -2.50
C ALA A 375 36.06 -8.21 -1.41
N GLU A 376 36.80 -8.60 -0.37
CA GLU A 376 36.26 -9.32 0.80
C GLU A 376 35.21 -8.51 1.54
N ASN A 377 35.42 -7.20 1.71
CA ASN A 377 34.46 -6.31 2.38
C ASN A 377 33.18 -6.15 1.52
N ARG A 378 33.33 -6.03 0.20
CA ARG A 378 32.17 -6.00 -0.72
C ARG A 378 31.37 -7.30 -0.66
N GLN A 379 32.05 -8.44 -0.54
CA GLN A 379 31.39 -9.74 -0.40
C GLN A 379 30.65 -9.86 0.95
N LYS A 380 31.28 -9.44 2.07
CA LYS A 380 30.64 -9.38 3.40
C LYS A 380 29.36 -8.53 3.39
N LEU A 381 29.40 -7.38 2.73
CA LEU A 381 28.23 -6.51 2.61
C LEU A 381 27.11 -7.20 1.82
N TYR A 382 27.42 -7.83 0.69
CA TYR A 382 26.45 -8.57 -0.12
C TYR A 382 25.81 -9.71 0.69
N GLU A 383 26.61 -10.50 1.37
CA GLU A 383 26.12 -11.60 2.22
C GLU A 383 25.22 -11.10 3.36
N ARG A 384 25.60 -9.97 4.01
CA ARG A 384 24.78 -9.34 5.06
C ARG A 384 23.43 -8.91 4.53
N MET A 385 23.40 -8.28 3.37
CA MET A 385 22.14 -7.88 2.74
C MET A 385 21.27 -9.10 2.40
N CYS A 386 21.85 -10.15 1.84
CA CYS A 386 21.14 -11.40 1.55
C CYS A 386 20.58 -12.05 2.82
N GLN A 387 21.33 -12.05 3.93
CA GLN A 387 20.88 -12.57 5.23
C GLN A 387 19.70 -11.80 5.78
N ASN A 388 19.78 -10.47 5.76
CA ASN A 388 18.72 -9.59 6.27
C ASN A 388 17.42 -9.74 5.48
N MET A 389 17.53 -9.90 4.17
CA MET A 389 16.38 -10.06 3.28
C MET A 389 15.74 -11.46 3.32
N GLN A 390 16.37 -12.46 3.96
CA GLN A 390 15.73 -13.79 4.14
C GLN A 390 14.42 -13.71 4.91
N LYS A 391 14.26 -12.72 5.79
CA LYS A 391 13.04 -12.48 6.57
C LYS A 391 11.94 -11.81 5.77
N ASP A 392 12.25 -11.23 4.62
CA ASP A 392 11.27 -10.59 3.74
C ASP A 392 10.42 -11.64 3.03
N ARG A 393 9.11 -11.47 3.11
CA ARG A 393 8.14 -12.37 2.46
C ARG A 393 7.99 -12.10 0.98
N ALA A 394 8.25 -10.87 0.54
CA ALA A 394 8.20 -10.51 -0.86
C ALA A 394 9.30 -11.25 -1.64
N LYS A 395 8.99 -11.68 -2.84
CA LYS A 395 9.99 -12.24 -3.74
C LYS A 395 10.97 -11.13 -4.13
N HIS A 396 12.25 -11.38 -3.92
CA HIS A 396 13.31 -10.41 -4.23
C HIS A 396 14.50 -11.10 -4.87
N ASN A 397 15.32 -10.31 -5.55
CA ASN A 397 16.62 -10.72 -6.08
C ASN A 397 17.61 -9.59 -5.81
N ILE A 398 18.81 -9.95 -5.35
CA ILE A 398 19.88 -9.01 -4.99
C ILE A 398 21.07 -9.36 -5.86
N LEU A 399 21.61 -8.37 -6.57
CA LEU A 399 22.83 -8.52 -7.34
C LEU A 399 24.05 -8.08 -6.51
N PRO A 400 25.21 -8.74 -6.65
CA PRO A 400 26.44 -8.30 -6.03
C PRO A 400 26.77 -6.84 -6.39
N LEU A 401 27.61 -6.18 -5.58
CA LEU A 401 28.02 -4.80 -5.86
C LEU A 401 28.69 -4.72 -7.24
N SER A 402 28.29 -3.72 -8.00
CA SER A 402 28.93 -3.38 -9.28
C SER A 402 30.36 -2.84 -9.06
N LYS A 403 31.09 -2.64 -10.14
CA LYS A 403 32.43 -2.00 -10.10
C LYS A 403 32.37 -0.55 -9.57
N PHE A 404 31.20 0.07 -9.61
CA PHE A 404 30.96 1.45 -9.14
C PHE A 404 30.35 1.51 -7.73
N GLY A 405 30.42 0.43 -6.93
CA GLY A 405 29.89 0.42 -5.56
C GLY A 405 28.36 0.28 -5.46
N LEU A 406 27.64 0.21 -6.59
CA LEU A 406 26.18 0.14 -6.60
C LEU A 406 25.66 -1.28 -6.37
N MET A 407 24.68 -1.44 -5.47
CA MET A 407 23.92 -2.67 -5.30
C MET A 407 22.53 -2.51 -5.92
N GLN A 408 22.11 -3.50 -6.71
CA GLN A 408 20.79 -3.52 -7.32
C GLN A 408 19.91 -4.59 -6.66
N ILE A 409 18.72 -4.18 -6.27
CA ILE A 409 17.72 -5.04 -5.64
C ILE A 409 16.43 -4.95 -6.44
N THR A 410 15.84 -6.08 -6.79
CA THR A 410 14.48 -6.13 -7.30
C THR A 410 13.58 -6.79 -6.27
N ARG A 411 12.47 -6.16 -5.92
CA ARG A 411 11.49 -6.66 -4.94
C ARG A 411 10.10 -6.61 -5.53
N GLN A 412 9.36 -7.72 -5.43
CA GLN A 412 7.97 -7.76 -5.90
C GLN A 412 7.11 -6.79 -5.09
N ARG A 413 6.29 -5.98 -5.78
CA ARG A 413 5.27 -5.15 -5.13
C ARG A 413 4.16 -6.06 -4.61
N VAL A 414 4.03 -6.15 -3.30
CA VAL A 414 2.97 -6.93 -2.64
C VAL A 414 1.76 -6.04 -2.38
N ARG A 415 2.02 -4.77 -2.03
CA ARG A 415 1.02 -3.73 -1.73
C ARG A 415 1.45 -2.40 -2.32
N PRO A 416 0.59 -1.38 -2.35
CA PRO A 416 1.03 -0.01 -2.60
C PRO A 416 2.11 0.37 -1.59
N ALA A 417 3.16 1.04 -2.06
CA ALA A 417 4.19 1.56 -1.15
C ALA A 417 3.52 2.48 -0.12
N MET A 418 3.87 2.30 1.13
CA MET A 418 3.34 3.13 2.20
C MET A 418 4.14 4.41 2.28
N ASP A 419 3.49 5.51 2.00
CA ASP A 419 4.01 6.86 2.22
C ASP A 419 3.20 7.53 3.32
N VAL A 420 3.83 7.78 4.45
CA VAL A 420 3.23 8.55 5.53
C VAL A 420 3.77 9.97 5.38
N THR A 421 2.96 10.84 4.76
CA THR A 421 3.30 12.27 4.68
C THR A 421 3.36 12.84 6.09
N THR A 422 4.58 13.06 6.57
CA THR A 422 4.85 13.69 7.87
C THR A 422 4.90 15.22 7.77
N ASP A 423 4.95 15.74 6.55
CA ASP A 423 5.12 17.16 6.26
C ASP A 423 3.95 17.71 5.44
N GLU A 424 3.52 18.91 5.76
CA GLU A 424 2.58 19.67 4.94
C GLU A 424 3.33 20.47 3.87
N THR A 425 2.72 20.59 2.70
CA THR A 425 3.29 21.43 1.64
C THR A 425 3.38 22.88 2.12
N CYS A 426 4.60 23.42 2.15
CA CYS A 426 4.82 24.80 2.57
C CYS A 426 3.95 25.78 1.76
N PRO A 427 3.05 26.55 2.40
CA PRO A 427 2.15 27.45 1.68
C PRO A 427 2.87 28.60 0.99
N THR A 428 4.13 28.89 1.38
CA THR A 428 4.91 29.97 0.77
C THR A 428 5.60 29.56 -0.54
N CYS A 429 6.16 28.35 -0.62
CA CYS A 429 6.90 27.87 -1.78
C CYS A 429 6.20 26.74 -2.54
N PHE A 430 5.04 26.25 -2.05
CA PHE A 430 4.28 25.12 -2.62
C PHE A 430 5.16 23.89 -2.87
N GLY A 431 6.03 23.58 -1.92
CA GLY A 431 6.95 22.44 -1.99
C GLY A 431 8.22 22.65 -2.82
N LYS A 432 8.40 23.81 -3.45
CA LYS A 432 9.56 24.09 -4.32
C LYS A 432 10.87 24.37 -3.55
N GLY A 433 10.81 24.59 -2.22
CA GLY A 433 11.97 24.94 -1.38
C GLY A 433 12.60 26.31 -1.68
N LYS A 434 12.18 26.97 -2.77
CA LYS A 434 12.65 28.30 -3.21
C LYS A 434 11.46 29.16 -3.57
N ILE A 435 11.55 30.46 -3.28
CA ILE A 435 10.60 31.49 -3.71
C ILE A 435 11.29 32.45 -4.68
N LYS A 436 10.52 33.18 -5.47
CA LYS A 436 11.08 34.24 -6.32
C LYS A 436 11.80 35.26 -5.43
N SER A 437 12.84 35.91 -5.97
CA SER A 437 13.58 36.92 -5.21
C SER A 437 12.65 38.06 -4.78
N SER A 438 12.64 38.35 -3.48
CA SER A 438 11.87 39.48 -2.92
C SER A 438 12.41 40.86 -3.33
N ILE A 439 13.68 40.92 -3.77
CA ILE A 439 14.34 42.16 -4.18
C ILE A 439 13.61 42.80 -5.37
N LEU A 440 13.17 41.98 -6.35
CA LEU A 440 12.48 42.46 -7.56
C LEU A 440 10.96 42.61 -7.37
N PHE A 441 10.44 42.30 -6.17
CA PHE A 441 8.99 42.28 -5.97
C PHE A 441 8.38 43.70 -5.97
N THR A 442 9.09 44.68 -5.41
CA THR A 442 8.66 46.09 -5.44
C THR A 442 8.63 46.63 -6.86
N ASP A 443 9.60 46.27 -7.71
CA ASP A 443 9.63 46.67 -9.10
C ASP A 443 8.50 46.00 -9.90
N THR A 444 8.22 44.75 -9.59
CA THR A 444 7.06 44.04 -10.18
C THR A 444 5.75 44.76 -9.82
N LEU A 445 5.59 45.14 -8.56
CA LEU A 445 4.41 45.88 -8.11
C LEU A 445 4.34 47.25 -8.78
N GLU A 446 5.47 47.99 -8.90
CA GLU A 446 5.50 49.27 -9.56
C GLU A 446 5.11 49.17 -11.03
N ASN A 447 5.62 48.20 -11.76
CA ASN A 447 5.25 47.93 -13.15
C ASN A 447 3.75 47.64 -13.31
N LYS A 448 3.15 46.89 -12.37
CA LYS A 448 1.71 46.63 -12.38
C LYS A 448 0.90 47.89 -12.05
N ILE A 449 1.37 48.74 -11.12
CA ILE A 449 0.78 50.04 -10.83
C ILE A 449 0.84 50.96 -12.04
N ASP A 450 1.98 51.00 -12.74
CA ASP A 450 2.16 51.76 -13.97
C ASP A 450 1.13 51.34 -15.04
N TYR A 451 0.97 50.03 -15.22
CA TYR A 451 0.00 49.46 -16.15
C TYR A 451 -1.44 49.88 -15.79
N LEU A 452 -1.83 49.77 -14.49
CA LEU A 452 -3.15 50.18 -14.04
C LEU A 452 -3.45 51.67 -14.29
N VAL A 453 -2.47 52.54 -13.98
CA VAL A 453 -2.67 53.98 -14.06
C VAL A 453 -2.54 54.49 -15.50
N ASN A 454 -1.54 54.09 -16.21
CA ASN A 454 -1.21 54.63 -17.52
C ASN A 454 -1.94 53.96 -18.68
N LYS A 455 -2.12 52.62 -18.64
CA LYS A 455 -2.84 51.85 -19.67
C LYS A 455 -4.32 51.73 -19.39
N LEU A 456 -4.70 51.23 -18.21
CA LEU A 456 -6.11 51.01 -17.84
C LEU A 456 -6.83 52.28 -17.31
N LYS A 457 -6.08 53.40 -17.10
CA LYS A 457 -6.59 54.71 -16.62
C LYS A 457 -7.26 54.61 -15.24
N ILE A 458 -6.97 53.59 -14.43
CA ILE A 458 -7.50 53.36 -13.08
C ILE A 458 -6.61 54.11 -12.08
N LYS A 459 -7.04 55.27 -11.60
CA LYS A 459 -6.28 56.14 -10.67
C LYS A 459 -6.51 55.85 -9.20
N LYS A 460 -7.58 55.10 -8.83
CA LYS A 460 -7.91 54.77 -7.44
C LYS A 460 -8.11 53.26 -7.30
N PHE A 461 -7.27 52.61 -6.49
CA PHE A 461 -7.33 51.19 -6.25
C PHE A 461 -6.68 50.81 -4.91
N ASN A 462 -7.02 49.60 -4.41
CA ASN A 462 -6.43 49.03 -3.23
C ASN A 462 -5.46 47.89 -3.65
N LEU A 463 -4.27 47.90 -3.05
CA LEU A 463 -3.28 46.88 -3.19
C LEU A 463 -3.22 46.06 -1.89
N TYR A 464 -3.66 44.79 -1.94
CA TYR A 464 -3.55 43.84 -0.86
C TYR A 464 -2.26 43.09 -0.99
N ILE A 465 -1.46 43.01 0.08
CA ILE A 465 -0.17 42.33 0.14
C ILE A 465 0.10 41.83 1.55
N HIS A 466 1.01 40.87 1.66
CA HIS A 466 1.42 40.31 2.94
C HIS A 466 1.88 41.42 3.93
N PRO A 467 1.55 41.34 5.25
CA PRO A 467 1.86 42.39 6.22
C PRO A 467 3.32 42.83 6.28
N TYR A 468 4.26 41.88 6.16
CA TYR A 468 5.70 42.23 6.13
C TYR A 468 6.11 43.07 4.93
N ILE A 469 5.53 42.79 3.75
CA ILE A 469 5.78 43.59 2.54
C ILE A 469 5.13 44.97 2.68
N ALA A 470 3.91 45.02 3.25
CA ALA A 470 3.24 46.28 3.51
C ALA A 470 4.04 47.19 4.49
N ALA A 471 4.59 46.60 5.55
CA ALA A 471 5.47 47.30 6.49
C ALA A 471 6.72 47.85 5.78
N TYR A 472 7.40 47.02 4.96
CA TYR A 472 8.59 47.42 4.18
C TYR A 472 8.28 48.60 3.23
N ILE A 473 7.20 48.52 2.46
CA ILE A 473 6.81 49.56 1.50
C ILE A 473 6.42 50.89 2.21
N ASN A 474 5.90 50.83 3.44
CA ASN A 474 5.54 52.00 4.23
C ASN A 474 6.72 52.55 5.08
N GLN A 475 7.87 51.88 5.15
CA GLN A 475 8.98 52.27 6.02
C GLN A 475 9.71 53.53 5.51
N GLY A 476 10.10 54.40 6.46
CA GLY A 476 10.94 55.59 6.22
C GLY A 476 10.18 56.88 5.87
N LEU A 477 10.90 58.01 5.97
CA LEU A 477 10.36 59.34 5.70
C LEU A 477 9.96 59.53 4.23
N VAL A 478 10.71 58.94 3.30
CA VAL A 478 10.40 58.88 1.86
C VAL A 478 10.12 57.42 1.50
N SER A 479 8.99 56.90 1.98
CA SER A 479 8.62 55.49 1.76
C SER A 479 8.36 55.22 0.26
N ILE A 480 8.49 53.92 -0.12
CA ILE A 480 8.18 53.45 -1.50
C ILE A 480 6.74 53.84 -1.87
N LYS A 481 5.79 53.70 -0.92
CA LYS A 481 4.41 54.17 -1.11
C LYS A 481 4.32 55.63 -1.46
N ARG A 482 5.07 56.51 -0.76
CA ARG A 482 5.08 57.95 -1.07
C ARG A 482 5.66 58.23 -2.46
N LYS A 483 6.72 57.53 -2.88
CA LYS A 483 7.28 57.62 -4.24
C LYS A 483 6.23 57.24 -5.30
N TRP A 484 5.52 56.15 -5.08
CA TRP A 484 4.42 55.74 -5.97
C TRP A 484 3.26 56.73 -5.98
N GLN A 485 2.90 57.31 -4.84
CA GLN A 485 1.84 58.31 -4.76
C GLN A 485 2.23 59.62 -5.48
N MET A 486 3.49 60.04 -5.40
CA MET A 486 3.97 61.19 -6.12
C MET A 486 4.02 60.94 -7.63
N LYS A 487 4.39 59.75 -8.08
CA LYS A 487 4.51 59.39 -9.48
C LYS A 487 3.18 59.08 -10.16
N TYR A 488 2.28 58.39 -9.46
CA TYR A 488 1.05 57.84 -10.02
C TYR A 488 -0.23 58.43 -9.43
N GLY A 489 -0.14 59.27 -8.40
CA GLY A 489 -1.27 59.90 -7.73
C GLY A 489 -1.62 59.30 -6.39
N PHE A 490 -2.34 60.06 -5.55
CA PHE A 490 -2.66 59.70 -4.15
C PHE A 490 -3.77 58.66 -4.01
N GLY A 491 -4.27 58.08 -5.08
CA GLY A 491 -5.34 57.07 -5.07
C GLY A 491 -4.93 55.66 -4.69
N ILE A 492 -3.64 55.43 -4.40
CA ILE A 492 -3.10 54.12 -4.07
C ILE A 492 -3.24 53.84 -2.56
N LYS A 493 -4.00 52.83 -2.19
CA LYS A 493 -4.11 52.35 -0.80
C LYS A 493 -3.43 50.99 -0.67
N ILE A 494 -2.53 50.82 0.29
CA ILE A 494 -1.88 49.54 0.62
C ILE A 494 -2.58 48.96 1.85
N ILE A 495 -3.09 47.74 1.71
CA ILE A 495 -3.86 47.06 2.75
C ILE A 495 -3.11 45.74 3.07
N PRO A 496 -2.64 45.57 4.31
CA PRO A 496 -2.04 44.33 4.73
C PRO A 496 -3.10 43.21 4.82
N ASP A 497 -2.78 42.03 4.24
CA ASP A 497 -3.64 40.86 4.26
C ASP A 497 -2.82 39.61 4.61
N GLN A 498 -3.16 39.00 5.77
CA GLN A 498 -2.49 37.80 6.27
C GLN A 498 -2.85 36.52 5.49
N SER A 499 -3.94 36.52 4.73
CA SER A 499 -4.36 35.38 3.93
C SER A 499 -3.50 35.19 2.66
N LEU A 500 -2.75 36.21 2.26
CA LEU A 500 -1.88 36.16 1.09
C LEU A 500 -0.50 35.57 1.42
N ALA A 501 0.02 34.72 0.56
CA ALA A 501 1.40 34.23 0.64
C ALA A 501 2.40 35.40 0.48
N PHE A 502 3.65 35.22 0.96
CA PHE A 502 4.64 36.30 1.11
C PHE A 502 4.85 37.19 -0.12
N LEU A 503 4.85 36.62 -1.34
CA LEU A 503 5.00 37.37 -2.61
C LEU A 503 3.70 37.39 -3.43
N GLN A 504 2.56 37.15 -2.81
CA GLN A 504 1.27 37.24 -3.44
C GLN A 504 0.69 38.64 -3.25
N TYR A 505 -0.02 39.12 -4.26
CA TYR A 505 -0.69 40.42 -4.23
C TYR A 505 -2.02 40.35 -4.96
N LYS A 506 -2.90 41.30 -4.63
CA LYS A 506 -4.20 41.44 -5.24
C LYS A 506 -4.54 42.93 -5.39
N PHE A 507 -4.99 43.32 -6.57
CA PHE A 507 -5.50 44.67 -6.82
C PHE A 507 -7.03 44.64 -6.85
N THR A 508 -7.66 45.60 -6.14
CA THR A 508 -9.12 45.76 -6.19
C THR A 508 -9.49 47.23 -6.46
N ASP A 509 -10.64 47.43 -7.04
CA ASP A 509 -11.25 48.73 -7.18
C ASP A 509 -11.80 49.27 -5.84
N ASN A 510 -12.47 50.44 -5.86
CA ASN A 510 -13.11 51.02 -4.69
C ASN A 510 -14.33 50.22 -4.18
N LYS A 511 -14.90 49.36 -5.03
CA LYS A 511 -16.03 48.45 -4.68
C LYS A 511 -15.55 47.11 -4.12
N LYS A 512 -14.22 46.91 -4.01
CA LYS A 512 -13.54 45.67 -3.61
C LYS A 512 -13.63 44.54 -4.65
N GLU A 513 -14.00 44.85 -5.90
CA GLU A 513 -13.95 43.88 -6.99
C GLU A 513 -12.50 43.73 -7.48
N GLU A 514 -12.08 42.50 -7.74
CA GLU A 514 -10.71 42.21 -8.21
C GLU A 514 -10.51 42.73 -9.62
N ILE A 515 -9.43 43.46 -9.82
CA ILE A 515 -9.06 43.98 -11.14
C ILE A 515 -8.29 42.88 -11.87
N ASP A 516 -8.93 42.24 -12.86
CA ASP A 516 -8.32 41.21 -13.68
C ASP A 516 -7.32 41.85 -14.65
N MET A 517 -6.03 41.58 -14.38
CA MET A 517 -4.94 41.98 -15.26
C MET A 517 -4.57 40.81 -16.18
N LYS A 518 -5.33 40.62 -17.26
CA LYS A 518 -4.94 39.64 -18.30
C LYS A 518 -3.60 40.11 -18.90
N GLU A 519 -2.57 39.31 -18.69
CA GLU A 519 -1.31 39.46 -19.41
C GLU A 519 -1.58 39.04 -20.87
N GLU A 520 -1.70 40.00 -21.77
CA GLU A 520 -1.37 39.75 -23.18
C GLU A 520 0.15 39.51 -23.24
N ILE A 521 0.51 38.21 -23.28
CA ILE A 521 1.88 37.81 -23.60
C ILE A 521 2.05 38.06 -25.10
N GLU A 522 2.46 39.25 -25.49
CA GLU A 522 3.13 39.47 -26.78
C GLU A 522 4.52 38.81 -26.67
N ILE A 523 4.61 37.58 -27.16
CA ILE A 523 5.89 36.95 -27.52
C ILE A 523 6.41 37.70 -28.73
N LYS A 524 7.42 38.56 -28.53
CA LYS A 524 8.31 38.99 -29.59
C LYS A 524 9.58 38.18 -29.52
#